data_b674052ca2fca60c33c15a33b8e1b38d
#
_entry.id   b674052ca2fca60c33c15a33b8e1b38d
#
_cell.length_a   1.000
_cell.length_b   1.000
_cell.length_c   1.000
_cell.angle_alpha   90.00
_cell.angle_beta   90.00
_cell.angle_gamma   90.00
#
_symmetry.space_group_name_H-M   'P 1'
#
loop_
_entity.id
_entity.type
_entity.pdbx_description
1 polymer ?
#
loop_
_entity_poly.entity_id
_entity_poly.type
_entity_poly.pdbx_seq_one_letter_code
_entity_poly.pdbx_strand_id
1 'polypeptide(L)'
;MFGKKQYPQYAAQFLKNQHDMVDNYPYMFSGDGKMNMWGRSICYRFAATAPLSLYEYGESDDVNYGWMRRIASSTLLQFMENPEFLEDGIPTMGFYGPFAPAVQIYSCRGSVYWCGKAFLSLLLPESADFWSATENNGSWEKVFKKGQVY
;
A
#
# COMPACT_ATOMS: atom_id res chain seq x y z
N MET A 1 -14.16 -12.18 -10.35
CA MET A 1 -13.25 -11.12 -10.84
C MET A 1 -13.15 -11.18 -12.35
N PHE A 2 -13.27 -10.02 -13.07
CA PHE A 2 -13.28 -9.94 -14.53
C PHE A 2 -12.07 -10.64 -15.18
N GLY A 3 -10.86 -10.36 -14.72
CA GLY A 3 -9.65 -10.94 -15.28
C GLY A 3 -9.55 -12.47 -15.19
N LYS A 4 -10.03 -13.08 -14.09
CA LYS A 4 -10.05 -14.56 -13.97
C LYS A 4 -10.96 -15.21 -15.04
N LYS A 5 -12.07 -14.55 -15.40
CA LYS A 5 -13.00 -15.08 -16.39
C LYS A 5 -12.52 -14.88 -17.83
N GLN A 6 -11.94 -13.72 -18.14
CA GLN A 6 -11.60 -13.34 -19.51
C GLN A 6 -10.18 -13.74 -19.91
N TYR A 7 -9.24 -13.78 -18.96
CA TYR A 7 -7.84 -14.08 -19.21
C TYR A 7 -7.27 -15.05 -18.14
N PRO A 8 -7.83 -16.27 -18.02
CA PRO A 8 -7.47 -17.18 -16.94
C PRO A 8 -5.98 -17.56 -16.92
N GLN A 9 -5.35 -17.67 -18.09
CA GLN A 9 -3.93 -18.01 -18.21
C GLN A 9 -3.00 -16.92 -17.63
N TYR A 10 -3.39 -15.65 -17.73
CA TYR A 10 -2.63 -14.55 -17.13
C TYR A 10 -3.00 -14.32 -15.67
N ALA A 11 -4.26 -14.56 -15.30
CA ALA A 11 -4.73 -14.35 -13.95
C ALA A 11 -3.96 -15.22 -12.94
N ALA A 12 -3.71 -16.50 -13.26
CA ALA A 12 -2.94 -17.40 -12.40
C ALA A 12 -1.50 -16.91 -12.18
N GLN A 13 -0.84 -16.44 -13.25
CA GLN A 13 0.52 -15.91 -13.13
C GLN A 13 0.57 -14.61 -12.33
N PHE A 14 -0.38 -13.71 -12.53
CA PHE A 14 -0.44 -12.45 -11.77
C PHE A 14 -0.71 -12.69 -10.28
N LEU A 15 -1.60 -13.63 -9.95
CA LEU A 15 -1.87 -13.99 -8.55
C LEU A 15 -0.63 -14.59 -7.89
N LYS A 16 0.08 -15.49 -8.60
CA LYS A 16 1.34 -16.03 -8.09
C LYS A 16 2.37 -14.94 -7.84
N ASN A 17 2.59 -14.05 -8.81
CA ASN A 17 3.56 -12.95 -8.66
C ASN A 17 3.18 -11.99 -7.53
N GLN A 18 1.89 -11.74 -7.35
CA GLN A 18 1.39 -10.94 -6.26
C GLN A 18 1.68 -11.60 -4.92
N HIS A 19 1.47 -12.91 -4.82
CA HIS A 19 1.77 -13.69 -3.62
C HIS A 19 3.26 -13.63 -3.28
N ASP A 20 4.13 -13.91 -4.25
CA ASP A 20 5.59 -13.85 -4.07
C ASP A 20 6.06 -12.44 -3.62
N MET A 21 5.34 -11.38 -4.01
CA MET A 21 5.65 -10.00 -3.62
C MET A 21 5.29 -9.72 -2.16
N VAL A 22 4.18 -10.28 -1.65
CA VAL A 22 3.70 -9.96 -0.29
C VAL A 22 4.66 -10.39 0.80
N ASP A 23 5.44 -11.43 0.55
CA ASP A 23 6.42 -11.92 1.52
C ASP A 23 7.46 -10.85 1.89
N ASN A 24 7.77 -9.97 0.96
CA ASN A 24 8.80 -8.96 1.11
C ASN A 24 8.25 -7.52 1.16
N TYR A 25 7.12 -7.25 0.53
CA TYR A 25 6.60 -5.90 0.38
C TYR A 25 6.26 -5.20 1.69
N PRO A 26 5.71 -5.87 2.72
CA PRO A 26 5.43 -5.25 4.01
C PRO A 26 6.68 -4.68 4.72
N TYR A 27 7.85 -5.21 4.43
CA TYR A 27 9.12 -4.70 5.00
C TYR A 27 9.58 -3.37 4.38
N MET A 28 8.92 -2.92 3.32
CA MET A 28 9.11 -1.57 2.77
C MET A 28 8.46 -0.47 3.64
N PHE A 29 7.70 -0.88 4.66
CA PHE A 29 7.01 0.01 5.58
C PHE A 29 7.59 -0.16 6.98
N SER A 30 7.84 0.95 7.67
CA SER A 30 8.25 0.94 9.06
C SER A 30 7.07 0.76 10.00
N GLY A 31 7.33 0.38 11.26
CA GLY A 31 6.29 0.14 12.26
C GLY A 31 5.42 1.36 12.60
N ASP A 32 5.86 2.56 12.25
CA ASP A 32 5.09 3.80 12.34
C ASP A 32 4.37 4.18 11.03
N GLY A 33 4.34 3.27 10.06
CA GLY A 33 3.64 3.43 8.79
C GLY A 33 4.39 4.23 7.73
N LYS A 34 5.64 4.64 7.98
CA LYS A 34 6.42 5.32 6.96
C LYS A 34 6.85 4.33 5.88
N MET A 35 6.78 4.79 4.67
CA MET A 35 7.18 4.03 3.49
C MET A 35 8.39 4.65 2.82
N ASN A 36 9.13 3.86 2.06
CA ASN A 36 10.27 4.36 1.29
C ASN A 36 9.84 5.37 0.21
N MET A 37 10.46 6.54 0.22
CA MET A 37 10.31 7.55 -0.83
C MET A 37 11.27 7.27 -1.98
N TRP A 38 11.05 6.24 -2.74
CA TRP A 38 11.92 5.90 -3.85
C TRP A 38 11.12 5.56 -5.12
N GLY A 39 11.80 5.63 -6.25
CA GLY A 39 11.18 5.41 -7.54
C GLY A 39 10.60 6.69 -8.14
N ARG A 40 9.72 6.52 -9.11
CA ARG A 40 9.09 7.63 -9.86
C ARG A 40 7.80 8.06 -9.17
N SER A 41 7.47 9.35 -9.31
CA SER A 41 6.15 9.88 -8.94
C SER A 41 5.83 9.72 -7.44
N ILE A 42 6.71 10.20 -6.59
CA ILE A 42 6.55 10.15 -5.14
C ILE A 42 5.27 10.82 -4.64
N CYS A 43 4.68 11.74 -5.43
CA CYS A 43 3.40 12.37 -5.12
C CYS A 43 2.21 11.39 -5.10
N TYR A 44 2.39 10.14 -5.51
CA TYR A 44 1.37 9.08 -5.38
C TYR A 44 1.25 8.53 -3.97
N ARG A 45 2.20 8.81 -3.11
CA ARG A 45 2.16 8.61 -1.65
C ARG A 45 1.64 7.23 -1.25
N PHE A 46 0.61 7.20 -0.41
CA PHE A 46 -0.02 5.99 0.11
C PHE A 46 -0.70 5.11 -0.96
N ALA A 47 -0.67 5.47 -2.26
CA ALA A 47 -1.00 4.52 -3.33
C ALA A 47 -0.17 3.23 -3.26
N ALA A 48 1.01 3.30 -2.63
CA ALA A 48 1.86 2.13 -2.38
C ALA A 48 1.17 1.06 -1.52
N THR A 49 0.17 1.40 -0.72
CA THR A 49 -0.58 0.41 0.09
C THR A 49 -1.62 -0.37 -0.71
N ALA A 50 -1.93 0.05 -1.94
CA ALA A 50 -2.95 -0.60 -2.76
C ALA A 50 -2.76 -2.12 -2.92
N PRO A 51 -1.55 -2.67 -3.12
CA PRO A 51 -1.36 -4.10 -3.22
C PRO A 51 -1.80 -4.87 -1.99
N LEU A 52 -1.66 -4.29 -0.79
CA LEU A 52 -1.87 -4.98 0.48
C LEU A 52 -3.30 -5.53 0.65
N SER A 53 -4.31 -4.80 0.21
CA SER A 53 -5.71 -5.26 0.27
C SER A 53 -6.07 -6.20 -0.89
N LEU A 54 -5.37 -6.09 -2.03
CA LEU A 54 -5.69 -6.86 -3.21
C LEU A 54 -5.30 -8.34 -3.10
N TYR A 55 -4.51 -8.71 -2.08
CA TYR A 55 -4.17 -10.12 -1.80
C TYR A 55 -5.40 -10.96 -1.52
N GLU A 56 -6.43 -10.39 -0.93
CA GLU A 56 -7.72 -11.05 -0.67
C GLU A 56 -8.31 -11.72 -1.92
N TYR A 57 -8.02 -11.18 -3.11
CA TYR A 57 -8.45 -11.77 -4.37
C TYR A 57 -7.62 -13.00 -4.78
N GLY A 58 -6.51 -13.26 -4.09
CA GLY A 58 -5.61 -14.38 -4.33
C GLY A 58 -6.04 -15.69 -3.68
N GLU A 59 -6.99 -15.64 -2.73
CA GLU A 59 -7.45 -16.82 -1.98
C GLU A 59 -6.30 -17.54 -1.27
N SER A 60 -5.44 -16.79 -0.58
CA SER A 60 -4.28 -17.32 0.14
C SER A 60 -4.52 -17.33 1.65
N ASP A 61 -4.36 -18.47 2.28
CA ASP A 61 -4.51 -18.67 3.73
C ASP A 61 -3.26 -18.22 4.52
N ASP A 62 -2.15 -17.94 3.83
CA ASP A 62 -0.85 -17.64 4.47
C ASP A 62 -0.58 -16.14 4.67
N VAL A 63 -1.54 -15.27 4.33
CA VAL A 63 -1.37 -13.82 4.40
C VAL A 63 -1.81 -13.27 5.76
N ASN A 64 -0.95 -12.52 6.41
CA ASN A 64 -1.29 -11.82 7.65
C ASN A 64 -2.08 -10.52 7.34
N TYR A 65 -3.38 -10.65 7.08
CA TYR A 65 -4.25 -9.52 6.74
C TYR A 65 -4.34 -8.47 7.84
N GLY A 66 -4.24 -8.86 9.11
CA GLY A 66 -4.17 -7.91 10.23
C GLY A 66 -2.97 -6.99 10.16
N TRP A 67 -1.81 -7.52 9.76
CA TRP A 67 -0.62 -6.73 9.51
C TRP A 67 -0.74 -5.84 8.26
N MET A 68 -1.29 -6.39 7.17
CA MET A 68 -1.53 -5.63 5.94
C MET A 68 -2.44 -4.43 6.18
N ARG A 69 -3.53 -4.62 6.94
CA ARG A 69 -4.43 -3.52 7.31
C ARG A 69 -3.73 -2.51 8.22
N ARG A 70 -2.96 -2.97 9.19
CA ARG A 70 -2.17 -2.10 10.07
C ARG A 70 -1.21 -1.20 9.27
N ILE A 71 -0.52 -1.75 8.27
CA ILE A 71 0.35 -0.98 7.37
C ILE A 71 -0.49 0.06 6.59
N ALA A 72 -1.57 -0.37 5.95
CA ALA A 72 -2.39 0.50 5.13
C ALA A 72 -2.96 1.67 5.94
N SER A 73 -3.49 1.39 7.15
CA SER A 73 -4.07 2.40 8.05
C SER A 73 -3.01 3.39 8.53
N SER A 74 -1.88 2.92 9.03
CA SER A 74 -0.83 3.79 9.57
C SER A 74 -0.17 4.64 8.48
N THR A 75 0.01 4.08 7.28
CA THR A 75 0.54 4.83 6.14
C THR A 75 -0.43 5.93 5.70
N LEU A 76 -1.73 5.66 5.66
CA LEU A 76 -2.73 6.68 5.31
C LEU A 76 -2.79 7.80 6.35
N LEU A 77 -2.85 7.44 7.63
CA LEU A 77 -3.03 8.40 8.72
C LEU A 77 -1.91 9.44 8.77
N GLN A 78 -0.65 9.05 8.57
CA GLN A 78 0.46 10.00 8.60
C GLN A 78 0.35 11.12 7.55
N PHE A 79 -0.36 10.87 6.43
CA PHE A 79 -0.64 11.91 5.44
C PHE A 79 -1.89 12.71 5.83
N MET A 80 -2.96 12.04 6.27
CA MET A 80 -4.23 12.69 6.60
C MET A 80 -4.12 13.58 7.84
N GLU A 81 -3.24 13.25 8.77
CA GLU A 81 -2.99 14.05 9.97
C GLU A 81 -2.02 15.22 9.70
N ASN A 82 -1.37 15.25 8.56
CA ASN A 82 -0.46 16.33 8.20
C ASN A 82 -1.24 17.53 7.64
N PRO A 83 -1.18 18.71 8.29
CA PRO A 83 -1.95 19.89 7.87
C PRO A 83 -1.53 20.42 6.48
N GLU A 84 -0.32 20.12 6.03
CA GLU A 84 0.17 20.54 4.71
C GLU A 84 -0.18 19.56 3.59
N PHE A 85 -0.82 18.44 3.90
CA PHE A 85 -1.16 17.45 2.89
C PHE A 85 -2.21 17.94 1.91
N LEU A 86 -3.24 18.65 2.41
CA LEU A 86 -4.33 19.18 1.61
C LEU A 86 -4.28 20.71 1.50
N GLU A 87 -4.51 21.21 0.31
CA GLU A 87 -4.77 22.61 0.02
C GLU A 87 -6.12 22.69 -0.70
N ASP A 88 -7.09 23.39 -0.10
CA ASP A 88 -8.47 23.47 -0.59
C ASP A 88 -9.11 22.10 -0.87
N GLY A 89 -8.83 21.12 0.00
CA GLY A 89 -9.33 19.76 -0.13
C GLY A 89 -8.65 18.91 -1.21
N ILE A 90 -7.61 19.42 -1.86
CA ILE A 90 -6.85 18.72 -2.90
C ILE A 90 -5.46 18.40 -2.36
N PRO A 91 -4.96 17.15 -2.51
CA PRO A 91 -3.60 16.81 -2.11
C PRO A 91 -2.57 17.72 -2.80
N THR A 92 -1.63 18.24 -2.03
CA THR A 92 -0.56 19.12 -2.54
C THR A 92 0.44 18.36 -3.41
N MET A 93 1.20 19.09 -4.25
CA MET A 93 2.28 18.51 -5.05
C MET A 93 3.54 18.36 -4.19
N GLY A 94 3.93 17.13 -3.91
CA GLY A 94 5.08 16.81 -3.06
C GLY A 94 4.91 15.45 -2.39
N PHE A 95 5.37 15.32 -1.15
CA PHE A 95 5.20 14.08 -0.36
C PHE A 95 4.33 14.36 0.88
N TYR A 96 4.86 14.73 2.03
CA TYR A 96 4.04 15.08 3.19
C TYR A 96 3.29 16.39 3.01
N GLY A 97 3.91 17.36 2.32
CA GLY A 97 3.36 18.65 1.97
C GLY A 97 3.89 19.11 0.61
N PRO A 98 3.77 20.38 0.25
CA PRO A 98 4.29 20.95 -0.98
C PRO A 98 5.81 20.82 -1.03
N PHE A 99 6.35 20.19 -2.08
CA PHE A 99 7.80 20.05 -2.26
C PHE A 99 8.18 19.96 -3.74
N ALA A 100 8.28 21.10 -4.38
CA ALA A 100 8.57 21.19 -5.81
C ALA A 100 9.83 20.42 -6.28
N PRO A 101 10.94 20.36 -5.51
CA PRO A 101 12.13 19.62 -5.96
C PRO A 101 11.91 18.12 -6.15
N ALA A 102 10.89 17.55 -5.49
CA ALA A 102 10.56 16.12 -5.61
C ALA A 102 9.47 15.84 -6.66
N VAL A 103 8.93 16.87 -7.31
CA VAL A 103 7.92 16.74 -8.35
C VAL A 103 8.58 16.49 -9.70
N GLN A 104 8.23 15.40 -10.35
CA GLN A 104 8.72 15.08 -11.68
C GLN A 104 8.10 16.00 -12.73
N ILE A 105 8.84 16.27 -13.80
CA ILE A 105 8.45 17.17 -14.88
C ILE A 105 7.10 16.82 -15.54
N TYR A 106 6.70 15.55 -15.50
CA TYR A 106 5.43 15.07 -16.06
C TYR A 106 4.27 15.12 -15.06
N SER A 107 4.55 15.43 -13.78
CA SER A 107 3.51 15.49 -12.74
C SER A 107 2.75 16.80 -12.79
N CYS A 108 1.45 16.74 -12.57
CA CYS A 108 0.55 17.89 -12.50
C CYS A 108 -0.41 17.73 -11.31
N ARG A 109 -1.25 18.74 -11.05
CA ARG A 109 -2.24 18.70 -9.96
C ARG A 109 -3.15 17.46 -10.01
N GLY A 110 -3.41 16.89 -11.19
CA GLY A 110 -4.16 15.63 -11.33
C GLY A 110 -3.39 14.39 -10.92
N SER A 111 -2.05 14.44 -10.94
CA SER A 111 -1.22 13.28 -10.59
C SER A 111 -1.35 12.86 -9.13
N VAL A 112 -1.65 13.76 -8.23
CA VAL A 112 -1.81 13.48 -6.79
C VAL A 112 -2.99 12.56 -6.49
N TYR A 113 -4.02 12.55 -7.35
CA TYR A 113 -5.19 11.67 -7.17
C TYR A 113 -4.87 10.18 -7.34
N TRP A 114 -3.68 9.83 -7.86
CA TRP A 114 -3.23 8.44 -7.86
C TRP A 114 -3.13 7.84 -6.45
N CYS A 115 -2.99 8.67 -5.41
CA CYS A 115 -3.04 8.20 -4.03
C CYS A 115 -4.38 7.50 -3.70
N GLY A 116 -5.45 7.84 -4.40
CA GLY A 116 -6.76 7.20 -4.27
C GLY A 116 -6.75 5.68 -4.53
N LYS A 117 -5.70 5.13 -5.16
CA LYS A 117 -5.54 3.67 -5.31
C LYS A 117 -5.50 2.93 -3.97
N ALA A 118 -5.08 3.56 -2.90
CA ALA A 118 -5.12 2.96 -1.56
C ALA A 118 -6.54 2.55 -1.15
N PHE A 119 -7.56 3.24 -1.66
CA PHE A 119 -8.97 2.94 -1.39
C PHE A 119 -9.54 1.78 -2.20
N LEU A 120 -8.71 1.06 -2.98
CA LEU A 120 -9.12 -0.20 -3.63
C LEU A 120 -9.56 -1.26 -2.61
N SER A 121 -9.11 -1.16 -1.37
CA SER A 121 -9.62 -1.98 -0.26
C SER A 121 -11.14 -1.89 -0.08
N LEU A 122 -11.76 -0.73 -0.38
CA LEU A 122 -13.21 -0.53 -0.28
C LEU A 122 -14.02 -1.36 -1.30
N LEU A 123 -13.36 -1.99 -2.27
CA LEU A 123 -13.98 -2.94 -3.18
C LEU A 123 -14.13 -4.34 -2.59
N LEU A 124 -13.47 -4.61 -1.45
CA LEU A 124 -13.60 -5.87 -0.75
C LEU A 124 -14.94 -5.92 0.01
N PRO A 125 -15.56 -7.10 0.11
CA PRO A 125 -16.75 -7.25 0.95
C PRO A 125 -16.39 -7.00 2.42
N GLU A 126 -17.37 -6.57 3.22
CA GLU A 126 -17.19 -6.32 4.65
C GLU A 126 -16.68 -7.56 5.42
N SER A 127 -17.04 -8.75 4.93
CA SER A 127 -16.63 -10.03 5.49
C SER A 127 -15.20 -10.46 5.12
N ALA A 128 -14.49 -9.70 4.31
CA ALA A 128 -13.13 -10.06 3.90
C ALA A 128 -12.17 -10.10 5.10
N ASP A 129 -11.20 -11.01 5.05
CA ASP A 129 -10.22 -11.17 6.13
C ASP A 129 -9.38 -9.91 6.33
N PHE A 130 -9.16 -9.13 5.27
CA PHE A 130 -8.53 -7.82 5.36
C PHE A 130 -9.25 -6.89 6.36
N TRP A 131 -10.59 -6.95 6.46
CA TRP A 131 -11.37 -6.13 7.38
C TRP A 131 -11.58 -6.78 8.75
N SER A 132 -11.77 -8.10 8.79
CA SER A 132 -12.16 -8.85 9.99
C SER A 132 -10.97 -9.30 10.85
N ALA A 133 -9.79 -9.52 10.27
CA ALA A 133 -8.62 -9.95 11.01
C ALA A 133 -8.20 -8.93 12.08
N THR A 134 -7.77 -9.42 13.23
CA THR A 134 -7.22 -8.57 14.30
C THR A 134 -5.93 -7.91 13.84
N GLU A 135 -5.84 -6.59 13.97
CA GLU A 135 -4.61 -5.86 13.67
C GLU A 135 -3.45 -6.31 14.55
N ASN A 136 -2.29 -6.42 13.94
CA ASN A 136 -1.05 -6.81 14.62
C ASN A 136 0.16 -6.20 13.92
N ASN A 137 1.34 -6.34 14.54
CA ASN A 137 2.58 -5.78 14.03
C ASN A 137 3.35 -6.76 13.12
N GLY A 138 2.83 -7.98 12.94
CA GLY A 138 3.46 -8.98 12.08
C GLY A 138 4.94 -9.17 12.37
N SER A 139 5.75 -9.06 11.34
CA SER A 139 7.20 -9.22 11.47
C SER A 139 7.96 -7.98 11.96
N TRP A 140 7.29 -6.85 12.19
CA TRP A 140 7.96 -5.66 12.76
C TRP A 140 8.50 -5.88 14.16
N GLU A 141 7.95 -6.85 14.90
CA GLU A 141 8.42 -7.21 16.24
C GLU A 141 9.55 -8.24 16.23
N LYS A 142 9.94 -8.74 15.06
CA LYS A 142 11.07 -9.67 14.95
C LYS A 142 12.38 -8.97 15.25
N VAL A 143 13.11 -9.50 16.22
CA VAL A 143 14.49 -9.08 16.51
C VAL A 143 15.43 -9.86 15.62
N PHE A 144 16.10 -9.19 14.70
CA PHE A 144 17.08 -9.80 13.81
C PHE A 144 18.45 -9.84 14.47
N LYS A 145 19.10 -11.01 14.40
CA LYS A 145 20.48 -11.19 14.86
C LYS A 145 21.45 -10.89 13.72
N LYS A 146 22.68 -10.50 14.10
CA LYS A 146 23.76 -10.29 13.11
C LYS A 146 23.92 -11.52 12.22
N GLY A 147 23.88 -11.32 10.89
CA GLY A 147 23.99 -12.37 9.88
C GLY A 147 22.67 -12.97 9.42
N GLN A 148 21.53 -12.55 9.96
CA GLN A 148 20.22 -12.87 9.38
C GLN A 148 19.88 -11.87 8.25
N VAL A 149 19.41 -12.42 7.16
CA VAL A 149 18.92 -11.67 5.99
C VAL A 149 17.42 -11.94 5.88
N TYR A 150 16.66 -10.95 5.43
CA TYR A 150 15.22 -11.09 5.15
C TYR A 150 14.97 -12.01 3.98
#